data_873e72a7895e87114673f9b7a128587b
#
_entry.id   873e72a7895e87114673f9b7a128587b
#
_cell.length_a   1.000
_cell.length_b   1.000
_cell.length_c   1.000
_cell.angle_alpha   90.00
_cell.angle_beta   90.00
_cell.angle_gamma   90.00
#
_symmetry.space_group_name_H-M   'P 1'
#
loop_
_entity.id
_entity.type
_entity.pdbx_description
1 polymer ?
#
loop_
_entity_poly.entity_id
_entity_poly.type
_entity_poly.pdbx_seq_one_letter_code
_entity_poly.pdbx_strand_id
1 'polypeptide(L)'
;MNPLKRLRIILGVDNQDDLLLEILRITEERILAYTGFRDIPDDLQWLLVELAAQRFNRIGSEGFQSETVDGNSVSYGSDENFLGEYKTFLDNYVKENTSKKGWWLL
;
A
#
# COMPACT_ATOMS: atom_id res chain seq x y z
N MET A 1 3.12 -0.82 -17.70
CA MET A 1 4.25 -1.44 -16.98
C MET A 1 3.71 -2.04 -15.69
N ASN A 2 4.14 -3.25 -15.38
CA ASN A 2 3.55 -3.89 -14.21
C ASN A 2 4.14 -3.33 -12.91
N PRO A 3 3.43 -3.50 -11.82
CA PRO A 3 3.86 -2.91 -10.55
C PRO A 3 5.23 -3.37 -10.07
N LEU A 4 5.57 -4.63 -10.31
CA LEU A 4 6.86 -5.12 -9.87
C LEU A 4 8.00 -4.40 -10.56
N LYS A 5 7.86 -4.20 -11.86
CA LYS A 5 8.90 -3.53 -12.62
C LYS A 5 9.04 -2.08 -12.18
N ARG A 6 7.91 -1.42 -11.98
CA ARG A 6 7.93 -0.03 -11.51
C ARG A 6 8.59 0.05 -10.14
N LEU A 7 8.27 -0.89 -9.27
CA LEU A 7 8.82 -0.88 -7.93
C LEU A 7 10.33 -1.09 -7.95
N ARG A 8 10.79 -2.00 -8.80
CA ARG A 8 12.22 -2.22 -8.91
C ARG A 8 12.95 -0.97 -9.37
N ILE A 9 12.36 -0.26 -10.30
CA ILE A 9 12.96 0.96 -10.82
C ILE A 9 13.06 2.01 -9.72
N ILE A 10 11.98 2.19 -8.99
CA ILE A 10 11.93 3.19 -7.92
C ILE A 10 12.93 2.87 -6.82
N LEU A 11 13.01 1.62 -6.44
CA LEU A 11 13.86 1.23 -5.32
C LEU A 11 15.31 0.98 -5.73
N GLY A 12 15.57 0.82 -7.02
CA GLY A 12 16.92 0.58 -7.47
C GLY A 12 17.45 -0.79 -7.10
N VAL A 13 16.55 -1.77 -7.00
CA VAL A 13 16.97 -3.13 -6.67
C VAL A 13 16.56 -4.06 -7.79
N ASP A 14 17.27 -5.16 -7.96
CA ASP A 14 16.97 -6.08 -9.03
C ASP A 14 17.13 -7.55 -8.65
N ASN A 15 17.31 -7.84 -7.39
CA ASN A 15 17.46 -9.23 -6.98
C ASN A 15 16.65 -9.58 -5.75
N GLN A 16 15.55 -8.89 -5.53
CA GLN A 16 14.71 -9.16 -4.38
C GLN A 16 13.27 -9.32 -4.80
N ASP A 17 13.06 -9.94 -5.95
CA ASP A 17 11.70 -10.03 -6.51
C ASP A 17 10.72 -10.73 -5.59
N ASP A 18 11.16 -11.77 -4.90
CA ASP A 18 10.25 -12.47 -4.00
C ASP A 18 9.73 -11.56 -2.91
N LEU A 19 10.63 -10.77 -2.33
CA LEU A 19 10.22 -9.83 -1.29
C LEU A 19 9.32 -8.76 -1.86
N LEU A 20 9.69 -8.23 -3.01
CA LEU A 20 8.91 -7.17 -3.62
C LEU A 20 7.52 -7.64 -4.01
N LEU A 21 7.42 -8.86 -4.52
CA LEU A 21 6.11 -9.40 -4.89
C LEU A 21 5.24 -9.58 -3.66
N GLU A 22 5.84 -10.04 -2.56
CA GLU A 22 5.06 -10.22 -1.35
C GLU A 22 4.60 -8.88 -0.79
N ILE A 23 5.46 -7.88 -0.83
CA ILE A 23 5.08 -6.54 -0.38
C ILE A 23 3.95 -5.99 -1.23
N LEU A 24 4.05 -6.18 -2.54
CA LEU A 24 3.00 -5.70 -3.44
C LEU A 24 1.69 -6.41 -3.15
N ARG A 25 1.75 -7.71 -2.91
CA ARG A 25 0.55 -8.46 -2.64
C ARG A 25 -0.12 -8.00 -1.35
N ILE A 26 0.67 -7.84 -0.31
CA ILE A 26 0.11 -7.42 0.97
C ILE A 26 -0.44 -6.00 0.86
N THR A 27 0.28 -5.12 0.17
CA THR A 27 -0.18 -3.75 -0.01
C THR A 27 -1.48 -3.73 -0.79
N GLU A 28 -1.56 -4.53 -1.82
CA GLU A 28 -2.79 -4.61 -2.60
C GLU A 28 -3.95 -5.08 -1.73
N GLU A 29 -3.72 -6.11 -0.94
CA GLU A 29 -4.76 -6.64 -0.08
C GLU A 29 -5.24 -5.60 0.92
N ARG A 30 -4.31 -4.80 1.43
CA ARG A 30 -4.69 -3.76 2.39
C ARG A 30 -5.50 -2.65 1.73
N ILE A 31 -5.13 -2.27 0.52
CA ILE A 31 -5.89 -1.26 -0.19
C ILE A 31 -7.29 -1.77 -0.50
N LEU A 32 -7.39 -3.01 -0.94
CA LEU A 32 -8.69 -3.56 -1.27
C LEU A 32 -9.57 -3.71 -0.03
N ALA A 33 -8.96 -4.08 1.09
CA ALA A 33 -9.71 -4.19 2.33
C ALA A 33 -10.20 -2.82 2.78
N TYR A 34 -9.39 -1.80 2.56
CA TYR A 34 -9.75 -0.46 2.98
C TYR A 34 -10.85 0.13 2.09
N THR A 35 -10.74 -0.10 0.79
CA THR A 35 -11.66 0.51 -0.15
C THR A 35 -12.91 -0.30 -0.41
N GLY A 36 -12.82 -1.60 -0.22
CA GLY A 36 -13.92 -2.46 -0.59
C GLY A 36 -13.95 -2.79 -2.07
N PHE A 37 -12.93 -2.36 -2.81
CA PHE A 37 -12.87 -2.65 -4.24
C PHE A 37 -12.51 -4.10 -4.46
N ARG A 38 -12.83 -4.59 -5.64
CA ARG A 38 -12.50 -5.94 -6.03
C ARG A 38 -11.08 -6.02 -6.55
N ASP A 39 -10.68 -4.99 -7.29
CA ASP A 39 -9.35 -4.90 -7.89
C ASP A 39 -8.85 -3.50 -7.72
N ILE A 40 -7.54 -3.32 -7.88
CA ILE A 40 -6.96 -1.99 -7.88
C ILE A 40 -7.26 -1.37 -9.25
N PRO A 41 -8.00 -0.27 -9.30
CA PRO A 41 -8.26 0.39 -10.57
C PRO A 41 -6.97 0.81 -11.26
N ASP A 42 -7.02 0.88 -12.59
CA ASP A 42 -5.83 1.24 -13.33
C ASP A 42 -5.26 2.59 -12.91
N ASP A 43 -6.12 3.53 -12.61
CA ASP A 43 -5.65 4.85 -12.23
C ASP A 43 -5.22 4.93 -10.77
N LEU A 44 -5.20 3.81 -10.07
CA LEU A 44 -4.64 3.75 -8.73
C LEU A 44 -3.44 2.81 -8.66
N GLN A 45 -2.97 2.31 -9.80
CA GLN A 45 -1.81 1.44 -9.78
C GLN A 45 -0.57 2.16 -9.23
N TRP A 46 -0.46 3.46 -9.49
CA TRP A 46 0.66 4.22 -8.97
C TRP A 46 0.64 4.25 -7.43
N LEU A 47 -0.55 4.27 -6.85
CA LEU A 47 -0.65 4.30 -5.39
C LEU A 47 -0.16 2.99 -4.80
N LEU A 48 -0.49 1.88 -5.44
CA LEU A 48 0.00 0.58 -5.02
C LEU A 48 1.53 0.58 -5.00
N VAL A 49 2.15 1.08 -6.06
CA VAL A 49 3.60 1.10 -6.13
C VAL A 49 4.20 2.02 -5.07
N GLU A 50 3.59 3.20 -4.88
CA GLU A 50 4.08 4.14 -3.89
C GLU A 50 4.03 3.57 -2.48
N LEU A 51 2.92 2.97 -2.14
CA LEU A 51 2.78 2.40 -0.81
C LEU A 51 3.69 1.20 -0.61
N ALA A 52 3.88 0.42 -1.65
CA ALA A 52 4.79 -0.71 -1.57
C ALA A 52 6.22 -0.23 -1.37
N ALA A 53 6.60 0.85 -2.05
CA ALA A 53 7.95 1.39 -1.88
C ALA A 53 8.16 1.89 -0.46
N GLN A 54 7.15 2.55 0.10
CA GLN A 54 7.25 3.01 1.47
C GLN A 54 7.39 1.84 2.43
N ARG A 55 6.65 0.78 2.17
CA ARG A 55 6.72 -0.40 3.03
C ARG A 55 8.11 -1.03 2.96
N PHE A 56 8.66 -1.12 1.76
CA PHE A 56 9.99 -1.68 1.59
C PHE A 56 11.02 -0.87 2.38
N ASN A 57 10.94 0.45 2.27
CA ASN A 57 11.88 1.30 2.98
C ASN A 57 11.72 1.17 4.48
N ARG A 58 10.50 1.01 4.93
CA ARG A 58 10.25 0.89 6.36
C ARG A 58 10.80 -0.43 6.90
N ILE A 59 10.64 -1.51 6.14
CA ILE A 59 11.17 -2.79 6.54
C ILE A 59 12.68 -2.70 6.71
N GLY A 60 13.35 -2.05 5.76
CA GLY A 60 14.78 -1.88 5.84
C GLY A 60 15.19 -1.10 7.07
N SER A 61 14.47 -0.06 7.37
CA SER A 61 14.76 0.74 8.55
C SER A 61 14.50 -0.01 9.83
N GLU A 62 13.38 -0.69 9.87
CA GLU A 62 13.00 -1.40 11.08
C GLU A 62 13.96 -2.53 11.39
N GLY A 63 14.63 -3.02 10.37
CA GLY A 63 15.57 -4.10 10.56
C GLY A 63 16.67 -3.73 11.54
N PHE A 64 17.03 -2.48 11.58
CA PHE A 64 18.05 -2.05 12.49
C PHE A 64 17.52 -1.70 13.85
N GLN A 65 16.29 -1.28 13.90
CA GLN A 65 15.74 -0.77 15.13
C GLN A 65 14.80 -1.69 15.84
N SER A 66 14.54 -2.80 15.23
CA SER A 66 13.53 -3.67 15.80
C SER A 66 13.84 -4.07 17.23
N GLU A 67 15.09 -4.19 17.55
CA GLU A 67 15.43 -4.60 18.89
C GLU A 67 15.37 -3.48 19.89
N THR A 68 15.55 -2.26 19.44
CA THR A 68 15.54 -1.15 20.37
C THR A 68 14.20 -0.52 20.53
N VAL A 69 13.33 -0.77 19.60
CA VAL A 69 12.03 -0.14 19.68
C VAL A 69 10.93 -1.13 19.69
N ASP A 70 11.13 -2.15 20.43
CA ASP A 70 10.08 -3.13 20.54
C ASP A 70 8.81 -2.50 21.01
N GLY A 71 8.89 -1.48 21.78
CA GLY A 71 7.71 -0.77 22.20
C GLY A 71 6.99 -0.18 21.03
N ASN A 72 7.75 0.25 20.06
CA ASN A 72 7.14 0.84 18.93
C ASN A 72 6.60 -0.19 18.00
N SER A 73 7.02 -1.39 18.17
CA SER A 73 6.49 -2.41 17.33
C SER A 73 5.00 -2.44 17.42
N VAL A 74 4.49 -1.85 18.43
CA VAL A 74 3.07 -1.81 18.60
C VAL A 74 2.45 -0.74 17.72
N SER A 75 3.18 0.32 17.60
CA SER A 75 2.58 1.48 16.96
C SER A 75 2.23 1.24 15.54
N TYR A 76 2.96 0.34 14.92
CA TYR A 76 2.60 0.20 13.61
C TYR A 76 1.58 -0.71 13.37
N GLY A 77 1.13 -1.23 14.36
CA GLY A 77 -0.06 -1.95 14.22
C GLY A 77 -1.15 -1.07 13.72
N SER A 78 -0.97 0.21 13.76
CA SER A 78 -2.05 1.05 13.32
C SER A 78 -2.12 1.06 11.83
N ASP A 79 -3.03 0.30 11.31
CA ASP A 79 -3.26 0.22 9.90
C ASP A 79 -3.75 1.52 9.32
N GLU A 80 -4.33 2.35 10.13
CA GLU A 80 -4.83 3.62 9.64
C GLU A 80 -3.72 4.52 9.13
N ASN A 81 -2.49 4.22 9.49
CA ASN A 81 -1.39 5.03 9.03
C ASN A 81 -0.70 4.51 7.79
N PHE A 82 -1.13 3.37 7.30
CA PHE A 82 -0.42 2.82 6.15
C PHE A 82 -0.63 3.66 4.90
N LEU A 83 -1.73 4.40 4.83
CA LEU A 83 -1.99 5.27 3.69
C LEU A 83 -1.25 6.59 3.79
N GLY A 84 -0.95 7.01 5.02
CA GLY A 84 -0.24 8.24 5.22
C GLY A 84 -0.89 9.43 4.54
N GLU A 85 -0.13 10.12 3.74
CA GLU A 85 -0.62 11.33 3.10
C GLU A 85 -1.67 11.05 2.04
N TYR A 86 -1.85 9.80 1.65
CA TYR A 86 -2.81 9.48 0.61
C TYR A 86 -4.19 9.13 1.13
N LYS A 87 -4.35 9.18 2.44
CA LYS A 87 -5.62 8.77 3.02
C LYS A 87 -6.79 9.62 2.52
N THR A 88 -6.64 10.92 2.58
CA THR A 88 -7.72 11.81 2.15
C THR A 88 -8.02 11.63 0.67
N PHE A 89 -6.97 11.51 -0.13
CA PHE A 89 -7.16 11.29 -1.55
C PHE A 89 -7.94 10.01 -1.80
N LEU A 90 -7.55 8.95 -1.14
CA LEU A 90 -8.20 7.66 -1.37
C LEU A 90 -9.63 7.66 -0.84
N ASP A 91 -9.86 8.30 0.29
CA ASP A 91 -11.21 8.40 0.83
C ASP A 91 -12.14 9.10 -0.17
N ASN A 92 -11.65 10.17 -0.76
CA ASN A 92 -12.45 10.89 -1.75
C ASN A 92 -12.65 10.07 -3.01
N TYR A 93 -11.62 9.33 -3.42
CA TYR A 93 -11.73 8.48 -4.58
C TYR A 93 -12.80 7.41 -4.37
N VAL A 94 -12.78 6.78 -3.21
CA VAL A 94 -13.76 5.75 -2.88
C VAL A 94 -15.16 6.34 -2.86
N LYS A 95 -15.28 7.50 -2.24
CA LYS A 95 -16.57 8.15 -2.12
C LYS A 95 -17.15 8.45 -3.49
N GLU A 96 -16.34 9.00 -4.39
CA GLU A 96 -16.81 9.32 -5.72
C GLU A 96 -17.20 8.09 -6.51
N ASN A 97 -16.39 7.07 -6.42
CA ASN A 97 -16.67 5.88 -7.20
C ASN A 97 -17.77 5.04 -6.61
N THR A 98 -17.87 5.03 -5.30
CA THR A 98 -18.93 4.29 -4.66
C THR A 98 -20.28 4.96 -4.86
N SER A 99 -20.32 6.27 -4.82
CA SER A 99 -21.58 6.94 -4.99
C SER A 99 -22.10 6.81 -6.41
N LYS A 100 -21.20 6.58 -7.36
CA LYS A 100 -21.66 6.34 -8.72
C LYS A 100 -22.29 4.98 -8.86
N LYS A 101 -21.86 4.04 -8.04
CA LYS A 101 -22.37 2.70 -8.11
C LYS A 101 -23.35 2.37 -7.04
N GLY A 102 -23.16 2.98 -5.89
CA GLY A 102 -23.93 2.58 -4.72
C GLY A 102 -25.40 2.84 -4.79
N TRP A 103 -25.76 3.92 -5.45
CA TRP A 103 -27.15 4.30 -5.45
C TRP A 103 -28.07 3.24 -6.07
N TRP A 104 -27.56 2.52 -7.06
CA TRP A 104 -28.41 1.54 -7.68
C TRP A 104 -28.47 0.24 -6.91
N LEU A 105 -27.68 0.12 -5.90
CA LEU A 105 -27.79 -1.04 -5.04
C LEU A 105 -28.90 -0.86 -4.03
N LEU A 106 -29.35 0.34 -3.90
CA LEU A 106 -30.43 0.60 -2.98
C LEU A 106 -31.75 0.25 -3.60
#